data_cf1f3b672d440d602a52a5e3b7612208
#
_entry.id   cf1f3b672d440d602a52a5e3b7612208
#
_cell.length_a   1.000
_cell.length_b   1.000
_cell.length_c   1.000
_cell.angle_alpha   90.00
_cell.angle_beta   90.00
_cell.angle_gamma   90.00
#
_symmetry.space_group_name_H-M   'P 1'
#
loop_
_entity.id
_entity.type
_entity.pdbx_description
1 polymer ?
#
loop_
_entity_poly.entity_id
_entity_poly.type
_entity_poly.pdbx_seq_one_letter_code
_entity_poly.pdbx_strand_id
1 'polypeptide(L)'
;MACFGSGSVFAAGDSGNTYKIDYNQQTDIHSVKMEDGSEVIIFCMNNKRHWPHTTPTITSVPLYEQTSIEEFCNDNGITDPEKVKEFSERLKVILYAGYPYNGNSLYEISQNTGTMTTEDFNKLLDAPASIRNDFPDSIGNRVFTIDNSKSKDSENYKALSDFRTAVFMLGSNGKTKSGLTRSEIYSTDFYHAITFIEHDDPVQAYNAAYGSYPFLTETQAYKGTANAVWNLMYNYGVEDNDEVDDLALTSALNQVSTSNVLNNKPSSSNVSIEGDAEFRENSSDGKWYTGTITLKAPSDYFTNFKLTLPQGITTTTGVNEVKAGDSFILVSDSEPQGLMNVSLTSTIPWMDGDLMVFEAVNGQKASDGTAFQNMIGAKIKNETVSASKLLTVAEKTTSVKVTKTWKDDDNKDGKRPSADEFSKSIHLMNGNKEVTGVTPVITDNQDNTYTISYENLPMKDSSGNEIKYTVKEDEVTGYDADKSTVENGGTITNTQEKEEPKDPAGPTDPEDPSNPGDPGDNVDPTDPQDPGKTTDPKNPSDNTDKTTTDNGNDSNKTTVVKKVSSIVQTGDNGTVILYGSALVCAAVLVVLLAQIRKRKNSHVR
;
A
#
# COMPACT_ATOMS: atom_id res chain seq x y z
N MET A 1 -6.46 45.42 1.45
CA MET A 1 -5.97 44.73 2.65
C MET A 1 -4.84 43.85 2.22
N ALA A 2 -3.65 44.09 2.73
CA ALA A 2 -2.39 43.71 2.14
C ALA A 2 -2.09 42.23 2.32
N CYS A 3 -1.79 41.52 1.23
CA CYS A 3 -1.10 40.24 1.24
C CYS A 3 0.40 40.53 1.41
N PHE A 4 0.92 40.14 2.56
CA PHE A 4 2.36 40.06 2.77
C PHE A 4 2.89 38.79 2.09
N GLY A 5 3.49 38.98 0.93
CA GLY A 5 4.44 38.04 0.39
C GLY A 5 5.67 38.06 1.26
N SER A 6 6.00 36.92 1.90
CA SER A 6 7.30 36.69 2.50
C SER A 6 8.31 36.42 1.38
N GLY A 7 8.79 37.48 0.78
CA GLY A 7 10.01 37.43 0.00
C GLY A 7 11.15 37.21 0.97
N SER A 8 11.85 36.08 0.81
CA SER A 8 13.13 35.85 1.44
C SER A 8 14.10 36.90 0.86
N VAL A 9 14.37 37.94 1.63
CA VAL A 9 15.46 38.86 1.31
C VAL A 9 16.73 38.09 1.63
N PHE A 10 17.34 37.50 0.62
CA PHE A 10 18.71 37.03 0.75
C PHE A 10 19.61 38.24 0.89
N ALA A 11 20.30 38.30 2.01
CA ALA A 11 21.34 39.30 2.23
C ALA A 11 22.41 39.10 1.16
N ALA A 12 22.57 40.10 0.32
CA ALA A 12 23.72 40.19 -0.55
C ALA A 12 24.97 40.33 0.32
N GLY A 13 25.93 39.42 0.13
CA GLY A 13 27.31 39.67 0.43
C GLY A 13 27.70 39.54 1.91
N ASP A 14 27.87 38.32 2.41
CA ASP A 14 28.93 38.11 3.38
C ASP A 14 30.23 37.88 2.59
N SER A 15 31.09 38.87 2.68
CA SER A 15 32.31 38.94 1.90
C SER A 15 33.27 37.87 2.39
N GLY A 16 33.51 36.83 1.60
CA GLY A 16 34.83 36.37 1.56
C GLY A 16 35.16 34.93 1.78
N ASN A 17 34.23 34.01 1.74
CA ASN A 17 34.61 32.60 1.80
C ASN A 17 35.00 32.11 0.40
N THR A 18 36.27 31.75 0.28
CA THR A 18 36.78 31.18 -0.98
C THR A 18 36.95 29.68 -0.87
N TYR A 19 36.61 29.00 -1.92
CA TYR A 19 36.59 27.54 -1.99
C TYR A 19 37.62 27.05 -2.98
N LYS A 20 38.27 25.93 -2.64
CA LYS A 20 39.07 25.17 -3.60
C LYS A 20 38.23 24.05 -4.17
N ILE A 21 38.22 23.92 -5.48
CA ILE A 21 37.62 22.78 -6.15
C ILE A 21 38.61 21.61 -6.10
N ASP A 22 38.17 20.50 -5.53
CA ASP A 22 38.93 19.26 -5.53
C ASP A 22 38.47 18.39 -6.72
N TYR A 23 39.43 17.69 -7.33
CA TYR A 23 39.20 16.84 -8.48
C TYR A 23 39.82 15.47 -8.26
N ASN A 24 39.01 14.43 -8.39
CA ASN A 24 39.47 13.05 -8.33
C ASN A 24 39.76 12.52 -9.75
N GLN A 25 41.04 12.37 -10.08
CA GLN A 25 41.47 11.89 -11.40
C GLN A 25 41.05 10.45 -11.72
N GLN A 26 40.73 9.62 -10.72
CA GLN A 26 40.35 8.22 -10.96
C GLN A 26 38.88 8.09 -11.35
N THR A 27 38.04 8.93 -10.77
CA THR A 27 36.59 8.91 -10.97
C THR A 27 36.08 10.06 -11.83
N ASP A 28 36.93 11.03 -12.17
CA ASP A 28 36.59 12.22 -12.95
C ASP A 28 35.52 13.11 -12.25
N ILE A 29 35.47 13.06 -10.89
CA ILE A 29 34.49 13.73 -10.06
C ILE A 29 35.08 15.00 -9.44
N HIS A 30 34.31 16.09 -9.50
CA HIS A 30 34.62 17.33 -8.81
C HIS A 30 33.84 17.45 -7.50
N SER A 31 34.48 17.98 -6.49
CA SER A 31 33.85 18.26 -5.20
C SER A 31 34.36 19.55 -4.57
N VAL A 32 33.65 20.05 -3.58
CA VAL A 32 34.04 21.19 -2.76
C VAL A 32 33.82 20.87 -1.28
N LYS A 33 34.81 21.26 -0.45
CA LYS A 33 34.65 21.18 1.01
C LYS A 33 34.03 22.46 1.52
N MET A 34 32.91 22.32 2.19
CA MET A 34 32.21 23.41 2.85
C MET A 34 32.80 23.72 4.22
N GLU A 35 32.49 24.87 4.81
CA GLU A 35 32.99 25.29 6.11
C GLU A 35 32.61 24.36 7.26
N ASP A 36 31.46 23.72 7.18
CA ASP A 36 31.01 22.74 8.17
C ASP A 36 31.73 21.39 8.04
N GLY A 37 32.70 21.29 7.12
CA GLY A 37 33.49 20.10 6.84
C GLY A 37 32.75 19.09 5.93
N SER A 38 31.51 19.36 5.52
CA SER A 38 30.81 18.53 4.54
C SER A 38 31.44 18.66 3.14
N GLU A 39 31.42 17.59 2.38
CA GLU A 39 31.82 17.57 0.98
C GLU A 39 30.58 17.57 0.10
N VAL A 40 30.58 18.42 -0.91
CA VAL A 40 29.50 18.54 -1.89
C VAL A 40 30.04 18.20 -3.26
N ILE A 41 29.40 17.25 -3.93
CA ILE A 41 29.68 16.94 -5.33
C ILE A 41 29.15 18.08 -6.19
N ILE A 42 29.96 18.54 -7.12
CA ILE A 42 29.64 19.67 -8.01
C ILE A 42 29.85 19.30 -9.48
N PHE A 43 29.10 19.97 -10.32
CA PHE A 43 29.05 19.73 -11.76
C PHE A 43 29.41 21.01 -12.52
N CYS A 44 30.12 20.86 -13.61
CA CYS A 44 30.45 21.96 -14.51
C CYS A 44 29.21 22.45 -15.26
N MET A 45 29.08 23.78 -15.38
CA MET A 45 27.95 24.42 -16.04
C MET A 45 28.25 24.92 -17.46
N ASN A 46 29.50 25.11 -17.80
CA ASN A 46 29.94 25.75 -19.03
C ASN A 46 31.00 24.90 -19.74
N ASN A 47 30.64 24.06 -20.71
CA ASN A 47 31.52 23.09 -21.33
C ASN A 47 32.66 23.71 -22.18
N LYS A 48 32.53 24.94 -22.63
CA LYS A 48 33.53 25.67 -23.44
C LYS A 48 34.58 26.44 -22.63
N ARG A 49 34.46 26.45 -21.30
CA ARG A 49 35.39 27.12 -20.38
C ARG A 49 36.42 26.10 -19.86
N HIS A 50 37.50 26.60 -19.28
CA HIS A 50 38.49 25.73 -18.66
C HIS A 50 37.96 25.00 -17.43
N TRP A 51 38.39 23.77 -17.30
CA TRP A 51 38.11 22.93 -16.13
C TRP A 51 38.69 23.55 -14.87
N PRO A 52 38.05 23.38 -13.70
CA PRO A 52 38.50 23.90 -12.42
C PRO A 52 39.64 23.06 -11.79
N HIS A 53 40.39 22.33 -12.58
CA HIS A 53 41.54 21.55 -12.15
C HIS A 53 42.75 21.75 -13.11
N THR A 54 43.92 21.41 -12.62
CA THR A 54 45.15 21.53 -13.43
C THR A 54 45.18 20.49 -14.53
N THR A 55 45.64 20.93 -15.70
CA THR A 55 45.90 20.10 -16.89
C THR A 55 47.32 20.36 -17.37
N PRO A 56 47.85 19.66 -18.38
CA PRO A 56 49.16 19.98 -18.94
C PRO A 56 49.30 21.42 -19.43
N THR A 57 48.17 22.07 -19.78
CA THR A 57 48.13 23.47 -20.27
C THR A 57 47.66 24.45 -19.20
N ILE A 58 46.95 24.00 -18.18
CA ILE A 58 46.45 24.80 -17.06
C ILE A 58 47.24 24.43 -15.80
N THR A 59 48.25 25.22 -15.46
CA THR A 59 49.18 24.97 -14.35
C THR A 59 48.73 25.61 -13.04
N SER A 60 47.72 26.50 -13.06
CA SER A 60 47.15 27.16 -11.92
C SER A 60 45.64 27.34 -12.08
N VAL A 61 44.87 27.06 -11.04
CA VAL A 61 43.42 27.24 -10.98
C VAL A 61 43.07 28.27 -9.92
N PRO A 62 42.02 29.07 -10.12
CA PRO A 62 41.59 30.06 -9.14
C PRO A 62 40.95 29.40 -7.93
N LEU A 63 40.81 30.16 -6.85
CA LEU A 63 39.79 29.91 -5.84
C LEU A 63 38.42 30.27 -6.41
N TYR A 64 37.39 29.72 -5.82
CA TYR A 64 36.00 29.96 -6.20
C TYR A 64 35.28 30.69 -5.08
N GLU A 65 34.32 31.49 -5.41
CA GLU A 65 33.36 32.13 -4.48
C GLU A 65 31.95 31.64 -4.81
N GLN A 66 31.08 31.66 -3.81
CA GLN A 66 29.69 31.24 -4.01
C GLN A 66 28.87 32.42 -4.50
N THR A 67 28.07 32.21 -5.54
CA THR A 67 27.11 33.16 -6.07
C THR A 67 25.70 32.58 -6.08
N SER A 68 24.69 33.38 -6.43
CA SER A 68 23.32 32.91 -6.53
C SER A 68 23.02 32.33 -7.92
N ILE A 69 21.98 31.47 -7.99
CA ILE A 69 21.52 30.95 -9.28
C ILE A 69 20.88 32.06 -10.12
N GLU A 70 20.29 33.07 -9.49
CA GLU A 70 19.71 34.23 -10.12
C GLU A 70 20.80 35.09 -10.79
N GLU A 71 21.93 35.30 -10.13
CA GLU A 71 23.08 36.02 -10.67
C GLU A 71 23.68 35.28 -11.86
N PHE A 72 23.91 33.96 -11.71
CA PHE A 72 24.32 33.10 -12.81
C PHE A 72 23.38 33.20 -14.02
N CYS A 73 22.07 33.14 -13.80
CA CYS A 73 21.08 33.24 -14.86
C CYS A 73 21.14 34.60 -15.57
N ASN A 74 21.25 35.70 -14.82
CA ASN A 74 21.36 37.05 -15.37
C ASN A 74 22.61 37.20 -16.22
N ASP A 75 23.76 36.72 -15.75
CA ASP A 75 25.04 36.80 -16.45
C ASP A 75 25.06 35.98 -17.75
N ASN A 76 24.21 34.95 -17.84
CA ASN A 76 24.07 34.10 -19.00
C ASN A 76 22.80 34.39 -19.83
N GLY A 77 22.14 35.55 -19.60
CA GLY A 77 21.06 36.03 -20.46
C GLY A 77 19.66 35.47 -20.13
N ILE A 78 19.52 34.67 -19.06
CA ILE A 78 18.22 34.20 -18.57
C ILE A 78 17.67 35.25 -17.60
N THR A 79 16.99 36.29 -18.14
CA THR A 79 16.54 37.44 -17.34
C THR A 79 15.04 37.45 -17.04
N ASP A 80 14.28 36.53 -17.65
CA ASP A 80 12.85 36.39 -17.39
C ASP A 80 12.65 35.65 -16.05
N PRO A 81 11.99 36.22 -15.03
CA PRO A 81 11.84 35.62 -13.71
C PRO A 81 11.18 34.23 -13.73
N GLU A 82 10.20 33.99 -14.60
CA GLU A 82 9.53 32.69 -14.70
C GLU A 82 10.49 31.63 -15.29
N LYS A 83 11.33 32.02 -16.26
CA LYS A 83 12.36 31.13 -16.80
C LYS A 83 13.47 30.86 -15.80
N VAL A 84 13.90 31.84 -15.01
CA VAL A 84 14.88 31.64 -13.91
C VAL A 84 14.32 30.65 -12.90
N LYS A 85 13.07 30.80 -12.51
CA LYS A 85 12.41 29.88 -11.61
C LYS A 85 12.33 28.47 -12.19
N GLU A 86 11.81 28.31 -13.41
CA GLU A 86 11.70 27.01 -14.08
C GLU A 86 13.08 26.33 -14.22
N PHE A 87 14.09 27.09 -14.65
CA PHE A 87 15.47 26.61 -14.75
C PHE A 87 16.00 26.08 -13.41
N SER A 88 15.83 26.89 -12.33
CA SER A 88 16.25 26.52 -10.99
C SER A 88 15.53 25.26 -10.48
N GLU A 89 14.22 25.18 -10.67
CA GLU A 89 13.42 24.01 -10.25
C GLU A 89 13.85 22.74 -10.98
N ARG A 90 14.05 22.81 -12.28
CA ARG A 90 14.52 21.67 -13.09
C ARG A 90 15.94 21.24 -12.71
N LEU A 91 16.82 22.20 -12.47
CA LEU A 91 18.19 21.92 -12.03
C LEU A 91 18.21 21.24 -10.65
N LYS A 92 17.38 21.70 -9.71
CA LYS A 92 17.20 21.06 -8.41
C LYS A 92 16.77 19.60 -8.56
N VAL A 93 15.84 19.29 -9.45
CA VAL A 93 15.39 17.91 -9.69
C VAL A 93 16.51 17.06 -10.31
N ILE A 94 17.27 17.59 -11.28
CA ILE A 94 18.41 16.87 -11.87
C ILE A 94 19.44 16.50 -10.79
N LEU A 95 19.82 17.45 -9.94
CA LEU A 95 20.81 17.21 -8.90
C LEU A 95 20.28 16.26 -7.81
N TYR A 96 18.98 16.35 -7.47
CA TYR A 96 18.35 15.45 -6.52
C TYR A 96 18.25 14.02 -7.03
N ALA A 97 17.82 13.84 -8.28
CA ALA A 97 17.62 12.52 -8.89
C ALA A 97 18.93 11.91 -9.42
N GLY A 98 19.94 12.74 -9.70
CA GLY A 98 21.24 12.36 -10.20
C GLY A 98 22.24 11.93 -9.11
N TYR A 99 23.48 11.76 -9.50
CA TYR A 99 24.58 11.43 -8.60
C TYR A 99 24.90 12.62 -7.67
N PRO A 100 25.26 12.42 -6.40
CA PRO A 100 25.35 11.13 -5.72
C PRO A 100 24.03 10.69 -5.06
N TYR A 101 22.97 11.48 -5.09
CA TYR A 101 21.80 11.34 -4.24
C TYR A 101 20.80 10.29 -4.71
N ASN A 102 20.62 10.19 -6.03
CA ASN A 102 19.69 9.21 -6.63
C ASN A 102 18.29 9.23 -5.99
N GLY A 103 17.75 10.42 -5.72
CA GLY A 103 16.53 10.60 -4.93
C GLY A 103 15.28 9.94 -5.53
N ASN A 104 15.27 9.66 -6.84
CA ASN A 104 14.23 8.94 -7.56
C ASN A 104 14.57 7.47 -7.81
N SER A 105 15.67 6.95 -7.25
CA SER A 105 16.12 5.57 -7.47
C SER A 105 16.21 5.21 -8.98
N LEU A 106 16.77 6.12 -9.77
CA LEU A 106 16.87 5.95 -11.22
C LEU A 106 17.97 4.98 -11.63
N TYR A 107 18.93 4.71 -10.75
CA TYR A 107 20.06 3.84 -11.04
C TYR A 107 20.56 3.17 -9.75
N GLU A 108 21.42 2.18 -9.90
CA GLU A 108 22.17 1.57 -8.79
C GLU A 108 23.67 1.67 -9.09
N ILE A 109 24.47 1.95 -8.05
CA ILE A 109 25.94 1.93 -8.18
C ILE A 109 26.42 0.49 -8.09
N SER A 110 27.04 0.03 -9.18
CA SER A 110 27.65 -1.29 -9.27
C SER A 110 29.17 -1.20 -9.07
N GLN A 111 29.71 -2.09 -8.28
CA GLN A 111 31.17 -2.27 -8.13
C GLN A 111 31.80 -2.92 -9.38
N ASN A 112 31.00 -3.49 -10.24
CA ASN A 112 31.42 -4.06 -11.52
C ASN A 112 31.55 -2.98 -12.59
N THR A 113 32.50 -3.13 -13.47
CA THR A 113 32.93 -2.21 -14.53
C THR A 113 31.89 -1.91 -15.63
N GLY A 114 30.60 -1.73 -15.23
CA GLY A 114 29.53 -1.36 -16.16
C GLY A 114 28.92 -2.52 -16.93
N THR A 115 29.23 -3.76 -16.57
CA THR A 115 28.57 -4.96 -17.13
C THR A 115 27.62 -5.52 -16.12
N MET A 116 26.34 -5.59 -16.44
CA MET A 116 25.33 -6.21 -15.60
C MET A 116 25.66 -7.68 -15.35
N THR A 117 25.61 -8.09 -14.08
CA THR A 117 25.74 -9.49 -13.67
C THR A 117 24.39 -10.19 -13.70
N THR A 118 24.38 -11.52 -13.59
CA THR A 118 23.13 -12.29 -13.38
C THR A 118 22.43 -11.88 -12.09
N GLU A 119 23.18 -11.58 -11.03
CA GLU A 119 22.62 -11.10 -9.76
C GLU A 119 21.93 -9.75 -9.94
N ASP A 120 22.55 -8.81 -10.62
CA ASP A 120 21.96 -7.49 -10.89
C ASP A 120 20.74 -7.60 -11.80
N PHE A 121 20.80 -8.45 -12.83
CA PHE A 121 19.64 -8.70 -13.67
C PHE A 121 18.46 -9.30 -12.88
N ASN A 122 18.74 -10.19 -11.93
CA ASN A 122 17.70 -10.74 -11.05
C ASN A 122 17.05 -9.68 -10.17
N LYS A 123 17.75 -8.60 -9.79
CA LYS A 123 17.15 -7.46 -9.10
C LYS A 123 16.13 -6.73 -9.96
N LEU A 124 16.35 -6.66 -11.29
CA LEU A 124 15.38 -6.09 -12.22
C LEU A 124 14.11 -6.93 -12.34
N LEU A 125 14.19 -8.23 -12.04
CA LEU A 125 13.04 -9.12 -12.03
C LEU A 125 12.17 -8.98 -10.75
N ASP A 126 12.54 -8.10 -9.82
CA ASP A 126 11.70 -7.73 -8.69
C ASP A 126 10.70 -6.63 -9.10
N ALA A 127 9.47 -7.04 -9.36
CA ALA A 127 8.43 -6.13 -9.81
C ALA A 127 8.14 -5.06 -8.74
N PRO A 128 7.95 -3.77 -9.14
CA PRO A 128 7.49 -2.74 -8.23
C PRO A 128 6.20 -3.14 -7.50
N ALA A 129 6.04 -2.75 -6.24
CA ALA A 129 4.87 -3.09 -5.42
C ALA A 129 3.54 -2.69 -6.09
N SER A 130 3.49 -1.52 -6.74
CA SER A 130 2.32 -1.09 -7.51
C SER A 130 1.94 -2.07 -8.61
N ILE A 131 2.92 -2.66 -9.30
CA ILE A 131 2.70 -3.67 -10.33
C ILE A 131 2.28 -4.99 -9.69
N ARG A 132 2.96 -5.44 -8.62
CA ARG A 132 2.62 -6.69 -7.92
C ARG A 132 1.19 -6.68 -7.39
N ASN A 133 0.78 -5.57 -6.79
CA ASN A 133 -0.56 -5.44 -6.19
C ASN A 133 -1.68 -5.38 -7.25
N ASP A 134 -1.39 -4.85 -8.42
CA ASP A 134 -2.35 -4.75 -9.51
C ASP A 134 -2.51 -6.06 -10.32
N PHE A 135 -1.49 -6.94 -10.27
CA PHE A 135 -1.45 -8.21 -11.00
C PHE A 135 -1.13 -9.40 -10.07
N PRO A 136 -1.91 -9.60 -8.98
CA PRO A 136 -1.59 -10.60 -7.95
C PRO A 136 -1.62 -12.04 -8.48
N ASP A 137 -2.44 -12.34 -9.48
CA ASP A 137 -2.58 -13.70 -10.02
C ASP A 137 -1.38 -14.11 -10.89
N SER A 138 -0.76 -13.14 -11.56
CA SER A 138 0.37 -13.39 -12.46
C SER A 138 1.72 -13.24 -11.80
N ILE A 139 1.96 -12.16 -11.08
CA ILE A 139 3.28 -11.91 -10.47
C ILE A 139 3.27 -11.87 -8.95
N GLY A 140 2.21 -11.36 -8.30
CA GLY A 140 2.05 -11.37 -6.82
C GLY A 140 3.36 -11.14 -6.06
N ASN A 141 3.56 -11.93 -5.00
CA ASN A 141 4.79 -11.91 -4.17
C ASN A 141 5.85 -12.93 -4.68
N ARG A 142 5.89 -13.24 -5.95
CA ARG A 142 6.84 -14.20 -6.50
C ARG A 142 8.21 -13.58 -6.64
N VAL A 143 9.22 -14.35 -6.28
CA VAL A 143 10.62 -14.03 -6.57
C VAL A 143 10.97 -14.67 -7.91
N PHE A 144 11.33 -13.84 -8.88
CA PHE A 144 11.79 -14.29 -10.18
C PHE A 144 13.33 -14.29 -10.18
N THR A 145 13.91 -15.42 -10.50
CA THR A 145 15.36 -15.53 -10.68
C THR A 145 15.64 -16.23 -12.00
N ILE A 146 16.72 -15.82 -12.66
CA ILE A 146 17.24 -16.58 -13.78
C ILE A 146 17.89 -17.84 -13.21
N ASP A 147 17.36 -18.96 -13.60
CA ASP A 147 17.90 -20.28 -13.31
C ASP A 147 17.98 -21.06 -14.63
N ASN A 148 19.17 -21.06 -15.21
CA ASN A 148 19.44 -21.72 -16.50
C ASN A 148 19.22 -23.25 -16.48
N SER A 149 18.99 -23.83 -15.27
CA SER A 149 18.66 -25.25 -15.11
C SER A 149 17.16 -25.55 -15.24
N LYS A 150 16.30 -24.50 -15.22
CA LYS A 150 14.85 -24.66 -15.31
C LYS A 150 14.36 -24.44 -16.73
N SER A 151 13.42 -25.29 -17.14
CA SER A 151 12.80 -25.18 -18.46
C SER A 151 11.94 -23.89 -18.57
N LYS A 152 11.77 -23.40 -19.79
CA LYS A 152 10.90 -22.28 -20.14
C LYS A 152 9.41 -22.54 -19.78
N ASP A 153 9.05 -23.78 -19.45
CA ASP A 153 7.73 -24.22 -18.99
C ASP A 153 7.51 -24.07 -17.48
N SER A 154 8.44 -23.44 -16.75
CA SER A 154 8.31 -23.22 -15.32
C SER A 154 7.12 -22.29 -15.00
N GLU A 155 6.50 -22.46 -13.81
CA GLU A 155 5.42 -21.59 -13.34
C GLU A 155 5.81 -20.11 -13.34
N ASN A 156 7.08 -19.79 -13.10
CA ASN A 156 7.58 -18.42 -13.14
C ASN A 156 7.52 -17.83 -14.55
N TYR A 157 7.95 -18.59 -15.55
CA TYR A 157 7.87 -18.16 -16.94
C TYR A 157 6.42 -17.91 -17.38
N LYS A 158 5.54 -18.84 -17.04
CA LYS A 158 4.11 -18.67 -17.31
C LYS A 158 3.53 -17.44 -16.63
N ALA A 159 3.90 -17.19 -15.36
CA ALA A 159 3.43 -16.02 -14.64
C ALA A 159 3.85 -14.70 -15.29
N LEU A 160 5.09 -14.60 -15.79
CA LEU A 160 5.57 -13.43 -16.51
C LEU A 160 4.87 -13.26 -17.88
N SER A 161 4.58 -14.36 -18.57
CA SER A 161 3.81 -14.35 -19.80
C SER A 161 2.35 -13.89 -19.58
N ASP A 162 1.70 -14.40 -18.52
CA ASP A 162 0.35 -14.00 -18.13
C ASP A 162 0.31 -12.51 -17.76
N PHE A 163 1.34 -12.01 -17.04
CA PHE A 163 1.50 -10.58 -16.74
C PHE A 163 1.61 -9.73 -18.01
N ARG A 164 2.50 -10.10 -18.94
CA ARG A 164 2.66 -9.38 -20.22
C ARG A 164 1.33 -9.31 -20.98
N THR A 165 0.58 -10.41 -21.00
CA THR A 165 -0.75 -10.47 -21.61
C THR A 165 -1.73 -9.55 -20.89
N ALA A 166 -1.77 -9.56 -19.56
CA ALA A 166 -2.66 -8.70 -18.78
C ALA A 166 -2.35 -7.21 -18.99
N VAL A 167 -1.08 -6.83 -19.05
CA VAL A 167 -0.66 -5.44 -19.36
C VAL A 167 -1.08 -5.04 -20.77
N PHE A 168 -0.90 -5.92 -21.75
CA PHE A 168 -1.36 -5.67 -23.12
C PHE A 168 -2.88 -5.44 -23.20
N MET A 169 -3.66 -6.19 -22.43
CA MET A 169 -5.13 -6.10 -22.39
C MET A 169 -5.65 -4.83 -21.72
N LEU A 170 -4.81 -4.06 -20.98
CA LEU A 170 -5.21 -2.75 -20.46
C LEU A 170 -5.59 -1.76 -21.58
N GLY A 171 -5.11 -1.96 -22.80
CA GLY A 171 -5.32 -1.03 -23.91
C GLY A 171 -4.54 0.29 -23.76
N SER A 172 -4.67 1.17 -24.73
CA SER A 172 -3.90 2.43 -24.77
C SER A 172 -4.33 3.46 -23.72
N ASN A 173 -5.59 3.43 -23.29
CA ASN A 173 -6.17 4.38 -22.33
C ASN A 173 -6.57 3.72 -21.00
N GLY A 174 -6.30 2.44 -20.85
CA GLY A 174 -6.59 1.71 -19.61
C GLY A 174 -5.59 2.04 -18.51
N LYS A 175 -6.08 1.98 -17.27
CA LYS A 175 -5.26 2.13 -16.06
C LYS A 175 -5.46 0.94 -15.14
N THR A 176 -4.42 0.60 -14.40
CA THR A 176 -4.50 -0.37 -13.31
C THR A 176 -5.26 0.20 -12.12
N LYS A 177 -5.48 -0.61 -11.08
CA LYS A 177 -6.09 -0.15 -9.80
C LYS A 177 -5.29 0.95 -9.13
N SER A 178 -3.95 0.89 -9.23
CA SER A 178 -3.03 1.92 -8.73
C SER A 178 -2.92 3.13 -9.64
N GLY A 179 -3.63 3.15 -10.76
CA GLY A 179 -3.66 4.26 -11.71
C GLY A 179 -2.58 4.22 -12.79
N LEU A 180 -1.72 3.20 -12.83
CA LEU A 180 -0.66 3.07 -13.84
C LEU A 180 -1.25 2.81 -15.23
N THR A 181 -0.76 3.54 -16.20
CA THR A 181 -1.02 3.30 -17.62
C THR A 181 -0.13 2.18 -18.16
N ARG A 182 -0.54 1.60 -19.29
CA ARG A 182 0.29 0.62 -20.00
C ARG A 182 1.67 1.16 -20.37
N SER A 183 1.74 2.43 -20.76
CA SER A 183 3.00 3.07 -21.12
C SER A 183 3.94 3.22 -19.92
N GLU A 184 3.41 3.58 -18.75
CA GLU A 184 4.18 3.67 -17.51
C GLU A 184 4.72 2.30 -17.08
N ILE A 185 3.93 1.23 -17.23
CA ILE A 185 4.40 -0.14 -16.97
C ILE A 185 5.50 -0.53 -17.96
N TYR A 186 5.33 -0.23 -19.25
CA TYR A 186 6.32 -0.55 -20.29
C TYR A 186 7.65 0.17 -20.09
N SER A 187 7.66 1.33 -19.44
CA SER A 187 8.87 2.09 -19.15
C SER A 187 9.63 1.62 -17.90
N THR A 188 9.11 0.62 -17.16
CA THR A 188 9.81 0.09 -15.99
C THR A 188 10.95 -0.84 -16.38
N ASP A 189 12.04 -0.82 -15.59
CA ASP A 189 13.16 -1.75 -15.79
C ASP A 189 12.72 -3.20 -15.61
N PHE A 190 11.77 -3.46 -14.72
CA PHE A 190 11.15 -4.76 -14.58
C PHE A 190 10.53 -5.25 -15.91
N TYR A 191 9.73 -4.41 -16.56
CA TYR A 191 9.12 -4.80 -17.84
C TYR A 191 10.16 -5.01 -18.92
N HIS A 192 11.17 -4.16 -18.98
CA HIS A 192 12.29 -4.33 -19.92
C HIS A 192 13.02 -5.65 -19.65
N ALA A 193 13.37 -5.94 -18.39
CA ALA A 193 14.08 -7.17 -18.04
C ALA A 193 13.31 -8.43 -18.43
N ILE A 194 12.00 -8.49 -18.15
CA ILE A 194 11.18 -9.68 -18.46
C ILE A 194 11.03 -9.93 -19.97
N THR A 195 11.30 -8.94 -20.83
CA THR A 195 11.27 -9.17 -22.27
C THR A 195 12.48 -9.97 -22.78
N PHE A 196 13.55 -10.05 -21.99
CA PHE A 196 14.78 -10.76 -22.33
C PHE A 196 14.87 -12.17 -21.76
N ILE A 197 14.00 -12.56 -20.81
CA ILE A 197 14.07 -13.89 -20.17
C ILE A 197 13.92 -15.06 -21.15
N GLU A 198 13.39 -14.81 -22.35
CA GLU A 198 13.21 -15.82 -23.42
C GLU A 198 14.50 -16.08 -24.21
N HIS A 199 15.52 -15.21 -24.07
CA HIS A 199 16.81 -15.41 -24.72
C HIS A 199 17.61 -16.53 -24.04
N ASP A 200 18.53 -17.16 -24.78
CA ASP A 200 19.40 -18.22 -24.23
C ASP A 200 20.34 -17.67 -23.14
N ASP A 201 20.81 -16.43 -23.30
CA ASP A 201 21.51 -15.65 -22.28
C ASP A 201 20.79 -14.30 -22.12
N PRO A 202 19.84 -14.20 -21.17
CA PRO A 202 19.07 -13.00 -20.91
C PRO A 202 19.94 -11.80 -20.53
N VAL A 203 20.98 -12.02 -19.73
CA VAL A 203 21.87 -10.97 -19.22
C VAL A 203 22.68 -10.38 -20.38
N GLN A 204 23.25 -11.23 -21.22
CA GLN A 204 23.99 -10.79 -22.40
C GLN A 204 23.09 -10.03 -23.38
N ALA A 205 21.86 -10.54 -23.61
CA ALA A 205 20.91 -9.91 -24.52
C ALA A 205 20.46 -8.53 -23.99
N TYR A 206 20.20 -8.41 -22.69
CA TYR A 206 19.86 -7.14 -22.06
C TYR A 206 21.03 -6.14 -22.15
N ASN A 207 22.24 -6.57 -21.81
CA ASN A 207 23.43 -5.73 -21.91
C ASN A 207 23.70 -5.26 -23.36
N ALA A 208 23.41 -6.10 -24.33
CA ALA A 208 23.55 -5.71 -25.74
C ALA A 208 22.50 -4.65 -26.16
N ALA A 209 21.32 -4.65 -25.57
CA ALA A 209 20.24 -3.74 -25.89
C ALA A 209 20.31 -2.41 -25.12
N TYR A 210 20.60 -2.47 -23.83
CA TYR A 210 20.52 -1.32 -22.93
C TYR A 210 21.85 -0.95 -22.27
N GLY A 211 22.90 -1.70 -22.49
CA GLY A 211 24.20 -1.52 -21.83
C GLY A 211 24.11 -1.90 -20.34
N SER A 212 24.88 -1.19 -19.50
CA SER A 212 24.90 -1.42 -18.05
C SER A 212 23.79 -0.70 -17.27
N TYR A 213 23.01 0.18 -17.93
CA TYR A 213 21.90 0.87 -17.28
C TYR A 213 20.81 -0.13 -16.83
N PRO A 214 20.23 -0.03 -15.61
CA PRO A 214 20.45 1.05 -14.64
C PRO A 214 21.64 0.85 -13.67
N PHE A 215 22.48 -0.18 -13.85
CA PHE A 215 23.65 -0.44 -12.99
C PHE A 215 24.86 0.29 -13.52
N LEU A 216 25.28 1.34 -12.83
CA LEU A 216 26.32 2.26 -13.26
C LEU A 216 27.50 2.26 -12.29
N THR A 217 28.69 2.55 -12.80
CA THR A 217 29.80 2.99 -11.93
C THR A 217 29.54 4.42 -11.46
N GLU A 218 30.21 4.84 -10.37
CA GLU A 218 30.14 6.23 -9.90
C GLU A 218 30.46 7.24 -11.00
N THR A 219 31.52 6.96 -11.78
CA THR A 219 31.91 7.81 -12.91
C THR A 219 30.80 7.90 -13.97
N GLN A 220 30.14 6.80 -14.30
CA GLN A 220 29.04 6.81 -15.27
C GLN A 220 27.83 7.58 -14.74
N ALA A 221 27.48 7.40 -13.45
CA ALA A 221 26.39 8.12 -12.81
C ALA A 221 26.69 9.63 -12.72
N TYR A 222 27.92 9.99 -12.36
CA TYR A 222 28.37 11.38 -12.36
C TYR A 222 28.30 12.00 -13.78
N LYS A 223 28.83 11.32 -14.81
CA LYS A 223 28.78 11.80 -16.20
C LYS A 223 27.34 11.94 -16.71
N GLY A 224 26.48 10.97 -16.41
CA GLY A 224 25.06 11.04 -16.77
C GLY A 224 24.37 12.25 -16.17
N THR A 225 24.71 12.58 -14.91
CA THR A 225 24.19 13.79 -14.24
C THR A 225 24.78 15.07 -14.83
N ALA A 226 26.09 15.11 -15.07
CA ALA A 226 26.75 16.26 -15.71
C ALA A 226 26.15 16.57 -17.08
N ASN A 227 25.92 15.53 -17.89
CA ASN A 227 25.29 15.66 -19.21
C ASN A 227 23.85 16.20 -19.11
N ALA A 228 23.09 15.80 -18.09
CA ALA A 228 21.75 16.35 -17.87
C ALA A 228 21.79 17.83 -17.47
N VAL A 229 22.78 18.24 -16.65
CA VAL A 229 23.03 19.65 -16.34
C VAL A 229 23.34 20.42 -17.63
N TRP A 230 24.26 19.93 -18.47
CA TRP A 230 24.61 20.59 -19.74
C TRP A 230 23.45 20.65 -20.73
N ASN A 231 22.64 19.60 -20.84
CA ASN A 231 21.42 19.63 -21.64
C ASN A 231 20.45 20.71 -21.17
N LEU A 232 20.34 20.92 -19.87
CA LEU A 232 19.52 22.00 -19.33
C LEU A 232 20.13 23.37 -19.70
N MET A 233 21.44 23.57 -19.55
CA MET A 233 22.14 24.81 -19.97
C MET A 233 21.88 25.12 -21.45
N TYR A 234 22.02 24.12 -22.32
CA TYR A 234 21.71 24.24 -23.73
C TYR A 234 20.26 24.66 -24.00
N ASN A 235 19.30 24.00 -23.36
CA ASN A 235 17.87 24.30 -23.56
C ASN A 235 17.48 25.73 -23.19
N TYR A 236 18.27 26.38 -22.32
CA TYR A 236 18.08 27.77 -21.92
C TYR A 236 19.03 28.74 -22.62
N GLY A 237 19.82 28.28 -23.59
CA GLY A 237 20.70 29.12 -24.40
C GLY A 237 21.98 29.59 -23.70
N VAL A 238 22.36 28.96 -22.59
CA VAL A 238 23.61 29.24 -21.88
C VAL A 238 24.82 28.68 -22.63
N GLU A 239 24.65 27.54 -23.27
CA GLU A 239 25.69 26.83 -23.99
C GLU A 239 25.20 26.30 -25.36
N ASP A 240 26.12 26.10 -26.29
CA ASP A 240 25.85 25.40 -27.56
C ASP A 240 26.03 23.87 -27.34
N ASN A 241 25.12 23.08 -27.88
CA ASN A 241 25.14 21.64 -27.73
C ASN A 241 26.01 20.97 -28.79
N ASP A 242 27.30 20.87 -28.54
CA ASP A 242 28.18 20.22 -29.51
C ASP A 242 28.56 18.77 -29.12
N GLU A 243 28.51 18.33 -27.85
CA GLU A 243 29.07 17.03 -27.44
C GLU A 243 28.44 16.46 -26.13
N VAL A 244 27.12 16.37 -26.02
CA VAL A 244 26.53 15.65 -24.89
C VAL A 244 26.31 14.19 -25.28
N ASP A 245 27.02 13.27 -24.62
CA ASP A 245 26.77 11.84 -24.78
C ASP A 245 25.33 11.52 -24.34
N ASP A 246 24.59 10.86 -25.21
CA ASP A 246 23.20 10.46 -24.95
C ASP A 246 23.19 9.18 -24.08
N LEU A 247 23.55 9.33 -22.80
CA LEU A 247 23.51 8.26 -21.84
C LEU A 247 22.05 8.02 -21.39
N ALA A 248 21.69 6.78 -21.12
CA ALA A 248 20.35 6.44 -20.67
C ALA A 248 19.95 7.18 -19.39
N LEU A 249 20.88 7.33 -18.42
CA LEU A 249 20.65 8.15 -17.23
C LEU A 249 20.41 9.62 -17.55
N THR A 250 21.15 10.19 -18.51
CA THR A 250 20.94 11.58 -18.96
C THR A 250 19.51 11.79 -19.46
N SER A 251 19.04 10.89 -20.30
CA SER A 251 17.66 10.92 -20.81
C SER A 251 16.62 10.78 -19.71
N ALA A 252 16.83 9.87 -18.74
CA ALA A 252 15.95 9.70 -17.59
C ALA A 252 15.90 10.96 -16.70
N LEU A 253 17.07 11.57 -16.43
CA LEU A 253 17.16 12.82 -15.65
C LEU A 253 16.48 13.99 -16.37
N ASN A 254 16.64 14.12 -17.67
CA ASN A 254 15.95 15.15 -18.45
C ASN A 254 14.44 14.99 -18.38
N GLN A 255 13.94 13.77 -18.43
CA GLN A 255 12.52 13.47 -18.30
C GLN A 255 12.00 13.80 -16.91
N VAL A 256 12.65 13.31 -15.84
CA VAL A 256 12.22 13.57 -14.46
C VAL A 256 12.35 15.03 -14.08
N SER A 257 13.25 15.80 -14.68
CA SER A 257 13.46 17.22 -14.39
C SER A 257 12.20 18.09 -14.58
N THR A 258 11.24 17.63 -15.37
CA THR A 258 9.95 18.29 -15.55
C THR A 258 8.86 17.82 -14.61
N SER A 259 9.18 16.92 -13.69
CA SER A 259 8.22 16.38 -12.72
C SER A 259 8.16 17.19 -11.42
N ASN A 260 7.12 16.95 -10.63
CA ASN A 260 6.88 17.61 -9.36
C ASN A 260 7.47 16.84 -8.16
N VAL A 261 8.52 16.09 -8.37
CA VAL A 261 9.10 15.17 -7.36
C VAL A 261 9.56 15.87 -6.08
N LEU A 262 9.92 17.15 -6.15
CA LEU A 262 10.35 17.94 -4.98
C LEU A 262 9.22 18.76 -4.32
N ASN A 263 7.96 18.61 -4.74
CA ASN A 263 6.87 19.41 -4.20
C ASN A 263 6.44 19.01 -2.79
N ASN A 264 6.75 17.78 -2.37
CA ASN A 264 6.31 17.24 -1.09
C ASN A 264 7.50 16.76 -0.26
N LYS A 265 7.80 17.48 0.83
CA LYS A 265 8.81 17.05 1.79
C LYS A 265 8.41 15.71 2.41
N PRO A 266 9.33 14.72 2.49
CA PRO A 266 9.08 13.46 3.18
C PRO A 266 8.64 13.67 4.62
N SER A 267 7.59 12.97 5.04
CA SER A 267 7.02 13.08 6.38
C SER A 267 6.48 11.73 6.85
N SER A 268 6.69 11.43 8.14
CA SER A 268 6.08 10.25 8.79
C SER A 268 4.55 10.28 8.79
N SER A 269 3.93 11.47 8.67
CA SER A 269 2.46 11.58 8.55
C SER A 269 1.89 10.97 7.26
N ASN A 270 2.74 10.79 6.26
CA ASN A 270 2.37 10.20 4.97
C ASN A 270 2.65 8.69 4.91
N VAL A 271 3.14 8.10 6.01
CA VAL A 271 3.49 6.68 6.09
C VAL A 271 2.61 6.02 7.14
N SER A 272 1.99 4.91 6.79
CA SER A 272 1.18 4.11 7.70
C SER A 272 1.35 2.62 7.47
N ILE A 273 1.05 1.84 8.51
CA ILE A 273 0.99 0.39 8.45
C ILE A 273 -0.49 0.01 8.57
N GLU A 274 -1.05 -0.58 7.53
CA GLU A 274 -2.45 -0.98 7.46
C GLU A 274 -2.61 -2.50 7.51
N GLY A 275 -3.85 -2.97 7.62
CA GLY A 275 -4.17 -4.39 7.59
C GLY A 275 -4.37 -5.02 8.97
N ASP A 276 -4.48 -6.35 9.00
CA ASP A 276 -4.81 -7.13 10.18
C ASP A 276 -3.54 -7.56 10.92
N ALA A 277 -3.28 -6.90 12.03
CA ALA A 277 -2.11 -7.10 12.88
C ALA A 277 -2.39 -7.98 14.13
N GLU A 278 -3.50 -8.71 14.12
CA GLU A 278 -3.88 -9.61 15.19
C GLU A 278 -3.34 -11.02 14.94
N PHE A 279 -2.55 -11.54 15.86
CA PHE A 279 -2.07 -12.92 15.82
C PHE A 279 -3.17 -13.91 16.15
N ARG A 280 -3.30 -14.95 15.33
CA ARG A 280 -4.19 -16.09 15.52
C ARG A 280 -3.40 -17.39 15.42
N GLU A 281 -3.73 -18.35 16.28
CA GLU A 281 -3.13 -19.68 16.24
C GLU A 281 -3.63 -20.44 15.00
N ASN A 282 -2.69 -20.99 14.23
CA ASN A 282 -3.00 -21.92 13.15
C ASN A 282 -2.98 -23.34 13.70
N SER A 283 -4.11 -23.99 13.76
CA SER A 283 -4.27 -25.35 14.31
C SER A 283 -3.53 -26.44 13.54
N SER A 284 -3.08 -26.16 12.31
CA SER A 284 -2.38 -27.13 11.48
C SER A 284 -0.90 -27.27 11.83
N ASP A 285 -0.25 -26.22 12.33
CA ASP A 285 1.18 -26.20 12.66
C ASP A 285 1.49 -25.64 14.05
N GLY A 286 0.48 -25.15 14.77
CA GLY A 286 0.60 -24.61 16.13
C GLY A 286 1.31 -23.25 16.21
N LYS A 287 1.59 -22.61 15.07
CA LYS A 287 2.21 -21.29 15.01
C LYS A 287 1.14 -20.19 15.01
N TRP A 288 1.60 -18.99 15.30
CA TRP A 288 0.77 -17.80 15.36
C TRP A 288 1.04 -16.88 14.17
N TYR A 289 0.02 -16.50 13.45
CA TYR A 289 0.12 -15.65 12.26
C TYR A 289 -0.76 -14.42 12.39
N THR A 290 -0.28 -13.27 11.88
CA THR A 290 -1.16 -12.12 11.62
C THR A 290 -1.90 -12.32 10.29
N GLY A 291 -2.91 -11.51 10.04
CA GLY A 291 -3.38 -11.29 8.67
C GLY A 291 -2.34 -10.54 7.84
N THR A 292 -2.73 -10.14 6.64
CA THR A 292 -1.86 -9.35 5.76
C THR A 292 -1.70 -7.94 6.29
N ILE A 293 -0.46 -7.50 6.43
CA ILE A 293 -0.06 -6.16 6.84
C ILE A 293 0.58 -5.48 5.62
N THR A 294 0.22 -4.22 5.36
CA THR A 294 0.68 -3.47 4.18
C THR A 294 1.30 -2.15 4.60
N LEU A 295 2.47 -1.82 4.03
CA LEU A 295 3.06 -0.50 4.14
C LEU A 295 2.37 0.46 3.15
N LYS A 296 1.79 1.53 3.65
CA LYS A 296 1.28 2.65 2.86
C LYS A 296 2.25 3.82 2.96
N ALA A 297 2.77 4.21 1.84
CA ALA A 297 3.62 5.39 1.69
C ALA A 297 3.41 5.98 0.28
N PRO A 298 3.75 7.25 0.06
CA PRO A 298 3.76 7.84 -1.28
C PRO A 298 4.62 7.04 -2.26
N SER A 299 4.18 6.97 -3.51
CA SER A 299 4.87 6.21 -4.57
C SER A 299 6.23 6.81 -4.96
N ASP A 300 6.49 8.05 -4.59
CA ASP A 300 7.76 8.76 -4.76
C ASP A 300 8.75 8.54 -3.60
N TYR A 301 8.40 7.71 -2.60
CA TYR A 301 9.33 7.24 -1.57
C TYR A 301 10.03 5.97 -2.06
N PHE A 302 11.04 6.14 -2.90
CA PHE A 302 11.73 5.04 -3.61
C PHE A 302 12.69 4.21 -2.75
N THR A 303 12.82 4.52 -1.48
CA THR A 303 13.74 3.82 -0.57
C THR A 303 13.08 2.61 0.11
N ASN A 304 13.90 1.64 0.52
CA ASN A 304 13.44 0.55 1.36
C ASN A 304 13.15 1.05 2.78
N PHE A 305 12.10 0.50 3.39
CA PHE A 305 11.78 0.69 4.79
C PHE A 305 12.29 -0.52 5.57
N LYS A 306 13.18 -0.26 6.51
CA LYS A 306 13.67 -1.29 7.43
C LYS A 306 12.56 -1.68 8.41
N LEU A 307 12.29 -2.97 8.47
CA LEU A 307 11.32 -3.56 9.36
C LEU A 307 11.98 -3.87 10.71
N THR A 308 11.38 -3.37 11.80
CA THR A 308 11.79 -3.69 13.17
C THR A 308 10.67 -4.48 13.83
N LEU A 309 10.98 -5.71 14.22
CA LEU A 309 10.04 -6.67 14.79
C LEU A 309 10.39 -6.95 16.27
N PRO A 310 9.38 -7.26 17.10
CA PRO A 310 9.61 -7.78 18.44
C PRO A 310 10.37 -9.10 18.42
N GLN A 311 11.03 -9.40 19.52
CA GLN A 311 11.77 -10.67 19.67
C GLN A 311 10.84 -11.88 19.47
N GLY A 312 11.29 -12.87 18.71
CA GLY A 312 10.54 -14.11 18.43
C GLY A 312 9.49 -13.96 17.33
N ILE A 313 9.35 -12.80 16.73
CA ILE A 313 8.47 -12.55 15.59
C ILE A 313 9.31 -12.33 14.34
N THR A 314 8.90 -12.96 13.24
CA THR A 314 9.53 -12.83 11.93
C THR A 314 8.46 -12.62 10.86
N THR A 315 8.87 -12.26 9.65
CA THR A 315 7.98 -12.35 8.50
C THR A 315 7.98 -13.78 7.94
N THR A 316 6.88 -14.21 7.34
CA THR A 316 6.77 -15.56 6.73
C THR A 316 7.78 -15.79 5.61
N THR A 317 8.28 -14.73 5.00
CA THR A 317 9.26 -14.76 3.90
C THR A 317 10.69 -14.48 4.36
N GLY A 318 10.90 -14.15 5.64
CA GLY A 318 12.20 -13.79 6.19
C GLY A 318 12.71 -12.41 5.79
N VAL A 319 11.92 -11.60 5.07
CA VAL A 319 12.31 -10.24 4.68
C VAL A 319 12.33 -9.31 5.91
N ASN A 320 13.30 -8.40 5.92
CA ASN A 320 13.48 -7.37 6.95
C ASN A 320 13.42 -5.94 6.38
N GLU A 321 13.16 -5.83 5.08
CA GLU A 321 12.96 -4.57 4.37
C GLU A 321 11.76 -4.69 3.42
N VAL A 322 11.01 -3.60 3.27
CA VAL A 322 9.83 -3.52 2.41
C VAL A 322 9.78 -2.18 1.70
N LYS A 323 9.14 -2.11 0.54
CA LYS A 323 8.89 -0.88 -0.22
C LYS A 323 7.47 -0.37 -0.01
N ALA A 324 7.22 0.85 -0.42
CA ALA A 324 5.86 1.43 -0.44
C ALA A 324 4.89 0.50 -1.20
N GLY A 325 3.78 0.13 -0.57
CA GLY A 325 2.77 -0.77 -1.10
C GLY A 325 3.03 -2.26 -0.88
N ASP A 326 4.19 -2.66 -0.37
CA ASP A 326 4.48 -4.05 -0.05
C ASP A 326 3.61 -4.56 1.11
N SER A 327 3.32 -5.86 1.04
CA SER A 327 2.55 -6.57 2.06
C SER A 327 3.34 -7.74 2.62
N PHE A 328 3.17 -8.00 3.91
CA PHE A 328 3.83 -9.09 4.62
C PHE A 328 2.89 -9.68 5.68
N ILE A 329 3.23 -10.88 6.14
CA ILE A 329 2.55 -11.59 7.23
C ILE A 329 3.60 -11.86 8.30
N LEU A 330 3.26 -11.60 9.56
CA LEU A 330 4.11 -11.92 10.70
C LEU A 330 3.80 -13.32 11.22
N VAL A 331 4.83 -13.99 11.71
CA VAL A 331 4.72 -15.32 12.30
C VAL A 331 5.54 -15.41 13.60
N SER A 332 4.99 -16.14 14.57
CA SER A 332 5.65 -16.51 15.82
C SER A 332 5.48 -18.02 16.05
N ASP A 333 6.53 -18.68 16.56
CA ASP A 333 6.49 -20.12 16.91
C ASP A 333 5.72 -20.40 18.20
N SER A 334 5.40 -19.38 18.99
CA SER A 334 4.64 -19.46 20.23
C SER A 334 3.69 -18.28 20.36
N GLU A 335 2.70 -18.40 21.27
CA GLU A 335 1.77 -17.32 21.57
C GLU A 335 2.53 -16.04 21.96
N PRO A 336 2.42 -14.94 21.15
CA PRO A 336 3.08 -13.69 21.46
C PRO A 336 2.53 -13.08 22.76
N GLN A 337 3.38 -12.44 23.54
CA GLN A 337 3.02 -11.92 24.87
C GLN A 337 3.32 -10.43 25.00
N GLY A 338 2.45 -9.71 25.71
CA GLY A 338 2.64 -8.30 26.05
C GLY A 338 2.27 -7.31 24.95
N LEU A 339 2.58 -6.04 25.21
CA LEU A 339 2.39 -4.97 24.23
C LEU A 339 3.55 -5.00 23.23
N MET A 340 3.22 -5.15 21.96
CA MET A 340 4.19 -5.27 20.88
C MET A 340 3.84 -4.33 19.75
N ASN A 341 4.86 -3.80 19.08
CA ASN A 341 4.68 -2.99 17.88
C ASN A 341 5.58 -3.52 16.77
N VAL A 342 5.07 -3.52 15.56
CA VAL A 342 5.88 -3.54 14.35
C VAL A 342 6.17 -2.10 13.97
N SER A 343 7.42 -1.82 13.59
CA SER A 343 7.84 -0.49 13.14
C SER A 343 8.57 -0.58 11.82
N LEU A 344 8.36 0.43 10.99
CA LEU A 344 9.03 0.62 9.72
C LEU A 344 9.73 1.98 9.73
N THR A 345 10.97 2.03 9.28
CA THR A 345 11.76 3.27 9.24
C THR A 345 12.55 3.32 7.94
N SER A 346 12.56 4.48 7.30
CA SER A 346 13.39 4.76 6.12
C SER A 346 14.04 6.13 6.23
N THR A 347 15.12 6.31 5.49
CA THR A 347 15.82 7.59 5.34
C THR A 347 15.71 8.01 3.88
N ILE A 348 15.06 9.14 3.64
CA ILE A 348 14.75 9.64 2.29
C ILE A 348 15.57 10.90 2.08
N PRO A 349 16.41 10.94 1.02
CA PRO A 349 17.10 12.17 0.64
C PRO A 349 16.06 13.25 0.30
N TRP A 350 16.29 14.46 0.74
CA TRP A 350 15.43 15.60 0.45
C TRP A 350 16.24 16.86 0.22
N MET A 351 15.94 17.56 -0.85
CA MET A 351 16.56 18.85 -1.14
C MET A 351 15.86 19.94 -0.32
N ASP A 352 16.53 20.38 0.75
CA ASP A 352 16.07 21.45 1.63
C ASP A 352 17.10 22.58 1.56
N GLY A 353 16.90 23.49 0.62
CA GLY A 353 17.78 24.62 0.44
C GLY A 353 18.00 25.01 -1.01
N ASP A 354 18.90 25.97 -1.19
CA ASP A 354 19.20 26.53 -2.49
C ASP A 354 20.30 25.77 -3.21
N LEU A 355 20.35 25.98 -4.52
CA LEU A 355 21.45 25.58 -5.34
C LEU A 355 22.71 26.34 -4.92
N MET A 356 23.85 25.67 -4.96
CA MET A 356 25.15 26.30 -4.67
C MET A 356 25.90 26.46 -5.99
N VAL A 357 25.96 27.68 -6.47
CA VAL A 357 26.75 28.06 -7.64
C VAL A 357 28.09 28.57 -7.20
N PHE A 358 29.16 28.15 -7.83
CA PHE A 358 30.52 28.58 -7.58
C PHE A 358 31.12 29.16 -8.85
N GLU A 359 31.76 30.32 -8.74
CA GLU A 359 32.46 30.99 -9.84
C GLU A 359 33.90 31.37 -9.44
N ALA A 360 34.75 31.53 -10.41
CA ALA A 360 36.13 31.92 -10.17
C ALA A 360 36.20 33.32 -9.54
N VAL A 361 36.88 33.45 -8.38
CA VAL A 361 37.00 34.73 -7.64
C VAL A 361 37.45 35.85 -8.58
N ASN A 362 36.70 36.97 -8.54
CA ASN A 362 36.95 38.15 -9.35
C ASN A 362 36.97 37.87 -10.85
N GLY A 363 36.29 36.85 -11.35
CA GLY A 363 36.28 36.47 -12.76
C GLY A 363 37.63 36.11 -13.31
N GLN A 364 38.50 35.51 -12.50
CA GLN A 364 39.84 35.10 -12.93
C GLN A 364 39.80 34.21 -14.17
N LYS A 365 40.76 34.42 -15.06
CA LYS A 365 40.90 33.69 -16.32
C LYS A 365 42.24 32.96 -16.36
N ALA A 366 42.29 31.92 -17.17
CA ALA A 366 43.51 31.21 -17.47
C ALA A 366 44.49 32.10 -18.27
N SER A 367 45.72 31.63 -18.46
CA SER A 367 46.81 32.36 -19.15
C SER A 367 46.47 32.67 -20.61
N ASP A 368 45.60 31.92 -21.24
CA ASP A 368 45.11 32.13 -22.61
C ASP A 368 43.91 33.11 -22.69
N GLY A 369 43.46 33.65 -21.55
CA GLY A 369 42.35 34.56 -21.47
C GLY A 369 40.96 33.91 -21.38
N THR A 370 40.88 32.58 -21.41
CA THR A 370 39.64 31.82 -21.32
C THR A 370 39.18 31.76 -19.83
N ALA A 371 37.89 31.95 -19.58
CA ALA A 371 37.32 31.84 -18.24
C ALA A 371 37.30 30.39 -17.74
N PHE A 372 37.28 30.20 -16.44
CA PHE A 372 37.03 28.91 -15.81
C PHE A 372 35.53 28.63 -15.74
N GLN A 373 35.16 27.35 -15.71
CA GLN A 373 33.77 26.91 -15.63
C GLN A 373 33.12 27.33 -14.30
N ASN A 374 31.87 27.76 -14.35
CA ASN A 374 31.03 27.82 -13.18
C ASN A 374 30.67 26.40 -12.76
N MET A 375 30.51 26.19 -11.46
CA MET A 375 30.19 24.89 -10.89
C MET A 375 28.87 24.97 -10.15
N ILE A 376 28.12 23.86 -10.15
CA ILE A 376 26.83 23.76 -9.46
C ILE A 376 26.80 22.53 -8.56
N GLY A 377 26.31 22.71 -7.36
CA GLY A 377 26.03 21.63 -6.43
C GLY A 377 24.72 21.85 -5.67
N ALA A 378 24.36 20.87 -4.91
CA ALA A 378 23.20 20.93 -4.03
C ALA A 378 23.52 20.27 -2.69
N LYS A 379 22.98 20.79 -1.60
CA LYS A 379 23.04 20.15 -0.29
C LYS A 379 21.73 19.40 -0.04
N ILE A 380 21.84 18.08 0.03
CA ILE A 380 20.72 17.21 0.34
C ILE A 380 20.77 16.85 1.82
N LYS A 381 19.64 16.92 2.49
CA LYS A 381 19.42 16.39 3.84
C LYS A 381 18.70 15.06 3.76
N ASN A 382 18.90 14.24 4.77
CA ASN A 382 18.20 13.00 4.93
C ASN A 382 17.04 13.19 5.92
N GLU A 383 15.82 12.98 5.45
CA GLU A 383 14.62 12.98 6.30
C GLU A 383 14.30 11.55 6.72
N THR A 384 14.21 11.33 8.03
CA THR A 384 13.81 10.02 8.56
C THR A 384 12.30 9.96 8.67
N VAL A 385 11.69 8.99 8.01
CA VAL A 385 10.26 8.71 8.09
C VAL A 385 10.03 7.36 8.75
N SER A 386 8.98 7.26 9.54
CA SER A 386 8.64 6.04 10.26
C SER A 386 7.14 5.86 10.44
N ALA A 387 6.74 4.61 10.58
CA ALA A 387 5.40 4.23 11.01
C ALA A 387 5.49 3.07 12.01
N SER A 388 4.48 2.95 12.86
CA SER A 388 4.36 1.80 13.77
C SER A 388 2.91 1.36 13.88
N LYS A 389 2.71 0.07 14.18
CA LYS A 389 1.39 -0.52 14.39
C LYS A 389 1.44 -1.47 15.58
N LEU A 390 0.43 -1.35 16.44
CA LEU A 390 0.24 -2.27 17.56
C LEU A 390 -0.12 -3.65 17.01
N LEU A 391 0.55 -4.66 17.55
CA LEU A 391 0.26 -6.08 17.32
C LEU A 391 -0.61 -6.58 18.47
N THR A 392 -1.67 -7.26 18.16
CA THR A 392 -2.58 -7.87 19.14
C THR A 392 -2.59 -9.38 18.98
N VAL A 393 -3.10 -10.06 19.97
CA VAL A 393 -3.26 -11.52 19.97
C VAL A 393 -4.74 -11.81 20.14
N ALA A 394 -5.30 -12.61 19.24
CA ALA A 394 -6.69 -13.02 19.33
C ALA A 394 -6.91 -13.87 20.58
N GLU A 395 -7.97 -13.56 21.29
CA GLU A 395 -8.35 -14.38 22.43
C GLU A 395 -8.70 -15.78 21.95
N LYS A 396 -8.18 -16.80 22.66
CA LYS A 396 -8.58 -18.17 22.41
C LYS A 396 -10.04 -18.33 22.81
N THR A 397 -10.82 -18.86 21.87
CA THR A 397 -12.24 -19.13 22.11
C THR A 397 -12.53 -20.63 22.21
N THR A 398 -13.60 -20.97 22.88
CA THR A 398 -14.14 -22.32 22.98
C THR A 398 -15.61 -22.31 22.57
N SER A 399 -16.19 -23.50 22.48
CA SER A 399 -17.63 -23.67 22.30
C SER A 399 -18.20 -24.62 23.35
N VAL A 400 -19.47 -24.43 23.66
CA VAL A 400 -20.24 -25.33 24.54
C VAL A 400 -21.37 -25.93 23.74
N LYS A 401 -21.47 -27.25 23.78
CA LYS A 401 -22.52 -27.99 23.09
C LYS A 401 -23.15 -28.98 24.04
N VAL A 402 -24.48 -28.90 24.22
CA VAL A 402 -25.27 -29.81 25.07
C VAL A 402 -26.45 -30.37 24.31
N THR A 403 -26.94 -31.54 24.75
CA THR A 403 -28.08 -32.19 24.15
C THR A 403 -29.29 -32.02 25.07
N LYS A 404 -30.42 -31.61 24.53
CA LYS A 404 -31.73 -31.63 25.17
C LYS A 404 -32.49 -32.85 24.65
N THR A 405 -33.04 -33.65 25.56
CA THR A 405 -33.87 -34.81 25.22
C THR A 405 -35.28 -34.62 25.76
N TRP A 406 -36.26 -34.90 24.93
CA TRP A 406 -37.68 -34.84 25.29
C TRP A 406 -38.27 -36.23 25.42
N LYS A 407 -38.94 -36.53 26.55
CA LYS A 407 -39.71 -37.74 26.81
C LYS A 407 -41.20 -37.39 26.93
N ASP A 408 -41.88 -37.27 25.78
CA ASP A 408 -43.22 -36.70 25.65
C ASP A 408 -44.04 -37.37 24.54
N ASP A 409 -43.84 -38.67 24.31
CA ASP A 409 -44.55 -39.43 23.30
C ASP A 409 -44.52 -38.79 21.89
N ASP A 410 -43.35 -38.32 21.45
CA ASP A 410 -43.13 -37.64 20.17
C ASP A 410 -43.93 -36.34 20.01
N ASN A 411 -44.14 -35.61 21.12
CA ASN A 411 -44.90 -34.36 21.15
C ASN A 411 -46.33 -34.48 20.61
N LYS A 412 -47.00 -35.61 20.92
CA LYS A 412 -48.35 -35.90 20.38
C LYS A 412 -49.42 -34.90 20.83
N ASP A 413 -49.24 -34.25 21.96
CA ASP A 413 -50.16 -33.25 22.49
C ASP A 413 -49.74 -31.80 22.12
N GLY A 414 -48.65 -31.63 21.44
CA GLY A 414 -48.18 -30.33 20.93
C GLY A 414 -47.68 -29.37 22.03
N LYS A 415 -47.32 -29.86 23.21
CA LYS A 415 -46.88 -29.03 24.35
C LYS A 415 -45.38 -28.76 24.37
N ARG A 416 -44.55 -29.47 23.57
CA ARG A 416 -43.13 -29.22 23.48
C ARG A 416 -42.89 -27.84 22.92
N PRO A 417 -42.13 -26.96 23.58
CA PRO A 417 -41.78 -25.65 23.03
C PRO A 417 -40.95 -25.80 21.75
N SER A 418 -41.17 -24.92 20.78
CA SER A 418 -40.30 -24.81 19.63
C SER A 418 -38.89 -24.45 20.05
N ALA A 419 -37.91 -24.66 19.18
CA ALA A 419 -36.48 -24.31 19.43
C ALA A 419 -36.34 -22.83 19.83
N ASP A 420 -37.08 -21.93 19.15
CA ASP A 420 -37.05 -20.48 19.40
C ASP A 420 -37.65 -20.12 20.76
N GLU A 421 -38.76 -20.80 21.18
CA GLU A 421 -39.37 -20.60 22.50
C GLU A 421 -38.48 -21.16 23.60
N PHE A 422 -37.91 -22.35 23.37
CA PHE A 422 -37.04 -23.01 24.31
C PHE A 422 -35.73 -22.25 24.55
N SER A 423 -35.24 -21.53 23.54
CA SER A 423 -34.04 -20.71 23.67
C SER A 423 -34.08 -19.69 24.80
N LYS A 424 -35.28 -19.27 25.19
CA LYS A 424 -35.51 -18.29 26.28
C LYS A 424 -35.35 -18.89 27.67
N SER A 425 -35.43 -20.22 27.77
CA SER A 425 -35.31 -20.98 29.03
C SER A 425 -33.88 -21.54 29.20
N ILE A 426 -32.97 -21.23 28.30
CA ILE A 426 -31.61 -21.76 28.32
C ILE A 426 -30.60 -20.62 28.53
N HIS A 427 -29.73 -20.79 29.51
CA HIS A 427 -28.75 -19.82 29.94
C HIS A 427 -27.35 -20.40 29.96
N LEU A 428 -26.38 -19.67 29.43
CA LEU A 428 -24.95 -19.98 29.56
C LEU A 428 -24.46 -19.42 30.90
N MET A 429 -23.80 -20.25 31.70
CA MET A 429 -23.33 -19.89 33.03
C MET A 429 -21.80 -19.98 33.12
N ASN A 430 -21.19 -19.05 33.86
CA ASN A 430 -19.85 -19.13 34.39
C ASN A 430 -19.94 -19.21 35.92
N GLY A 431 -19.84 -20.42 36.45
CA GLY A 431 -20.18 -20.69 37.82
C GLY A 431 -21.65 -20.33 38.13
N ASN A 432 -21.88 -19.43 39.10
CA ASN A 432 -23.24 -18.97 39.47
C ASN A 432 -23.67 -17.71 38.68
N LYS A 433 -22.87 -17.20 37.77
CA LYS A 433 -23.16 -15.96 37.03
C LYS A 433 -23.55 -16.29 35.60
N GLU A 434 -24.67 -15.73 35.16
CA GLU A 434 -25.07 -15.82 33.75
C GLU A 434 -24.13 -15.01 32.85
N VAL A 435 -23.77 -15.60 31.71
CA VAL A 435 -23.02 -14.95 30.66
C VAL A 435 -24.00 -14.23 29.73
N THR A 436 -24.04 -12.92 29.82
CA THR A 436 -24.94 -12.09 29.02
C THR A 436 -24.34 -11.71 27.68
N GLY A 437 -25.20 -11.41 26.70
CA GLY A 437 -24.76 -10.98 25.35
C GLY A 437 -24.42 -12.12 24.41
N VAL A 438 -24.61 -13.36 24.80
CA VAL A 438 -24.52 -14.54 23.97
C VAL A 438 -25.87 -15.23 23.82
N THR A 439 -26.21 -15.72 22.66
CA THR A 439 -27.46 -16.43 22.40
C THR A 439 -27.15 -17.87 21.95
N PRO A 440 -27.94 -18.86 22.46
CA PRO A 440 -27.78 -20.24 22.01
C PRO A 440 -28.24 -20.39 20.56
N VAL A 441 -27.53 -21.24 19.80
CA VAL A 441 -28.05 -21.80 18.55
C VAL A 441 -28.67 -23.14 18.91
N ILE A 442 -30.00 -23.28 18.74
CA ILE A 442 -30.74 -24.50 19.03
C ILE A 442 -31.15 -25.14 17.71
N THR A 443 -30.73 -26.39 17.52
CA THR A 443 -31.07 -27.20 16.34
C THR A 443 -31.99 -28.34 16.76
N ASP A 444 -33.18 -28.43 16.21
CA ASP A 444 -34.07 -29.58 16.31
C ASP A 444 -33.51 -30.72 15.46
N ASN A 445 -33.13 -31.83 16.09
CA ASN A 445 -32.55 -33.00 15.40
C ASN A 445 -33.64 -33.92 14.85
N GLN A 446 -34.92 -33.65 15.07
CA GLN A 446 -36.07 -34.43 14.61
C GLN A 446 -36.12 -35.88 15.14
N ASP A 447 -35.42 -36.12 16.26
CA ASP A 447 -35.35 -37.40 16.95
C ASP A 447 -35.70 -37.29 18.44
N ASN A 448 -36.56 -36.32 18.79
CA ASN A 448 -36.88 -35.93 20.17
C ASN A 448 -35.70 -35.33 20.93
N THR A 449 -34.72 -34.82 20.23
CA THR A 449 -33.60 -34.09 20.84
C THR A 449 -33.38 -32.73 20.19
N TYR A 450 -32.91 -31.77 20.99
CA TYR A 450 -32.34 -30.51 20.50
C TYR A 450 -30.84 -30.49 20.78
N THR A 451 -30.06 -29.97 19.84
CA THR A 451 -28.70 -29.59 20.08
C THR A 451 -28.65 -28.11 20.43
N ILE A 452 -28.07 -27.76 21.57
CA ILE A 452 -27.86 -26.41 22.04
C ILE A 452 -26.36 -26.12 21.93
N SER A 453 -25.99 -25.07 21.20
CA SER A 453 -24.58 -24.66 21.05
C SER A 453 -24.40 -23.18 21.31
N TYR A 454 -23.28 -22.87 21.95
CA TYR A 454 -22.72 -21.52 22.09
C TYR A 454 -21.33 -21.53 21.51
N GLU A 455 -21.05 -20.59 20.61
CA GLU A 455 -19.78 -20.52 19.87
C GLU A 455 -19.00 -19.26 20.26
N ASN A 456 -17.70 -19.27 19.97
CA ASN A 456 -16.81 -18.11 20.15
C ASN A 456 -16.75 -17.58 21.60
N LEU A 457 -16.82 -18.45 22.58
CA LEU A 457 -16.76 -18.10 24.00
C LEU A 457 -15.30 -17.91 24.44
N PRO A 458 -14.96 -16.85 25.21
CA PRO A 458 -13.63 -16.70 25.79
C PRO A 458 -13.21 -17.92 26.59
N MET A 459 -12.01 -18.43 26.41
CA MET A 459 -11.49 -19.53 27.24
C MET A 459 -11.04 -19.09 28.62
N LYS A 460 -10.69 -17.79 28.77
CA LYS A 460 -10.16 -17.22 30.01
C LYS A 460 -10.92 -15.96 30.39
N ASP A 461 -11.00 -15.70 31.68
CA ASP A 461 -11.50 -14.43 32.20
C ASP A 461 -10.46 -13.31 32.09
N SER A 462 -10.85 -12.08 32.45
CA SER A 462 -9.97 -10.91 32.43
C SER A 462 -8.75 -11.02 33.37
N SER A 463 -8.72 -12.00 34.25
CA SER A 463 -7.62 -12.32 35.16
C SER A 463 -6.73 -13.45 34.64
N GLY A 464 -7.06 -14.03 33.46
CA GLY A 464 -6.33 -15.13 32.84
C GLY A 464 -6.71 -16.53 33.35
N ASN A 465 -7.75 -16.66 34.20
CA ASN A 465 -8.22 -17.94 34.68
C ASN A 465 -9.11 -18.62 33.63
N GLU A 466 -9.01 -19.93 33.51
CA GLU A 466 -9.85 -20.72 32.62
C GLU A 466 -11.32 -20.67 33.04
N ILE A 467 -12.22 -20.40 32.09
CA ILE A 467 -13.66 -20.34 32.32
C ILE A 467 -14.26 -21.72 32.08
N LYS A 468 -14.97 -22.22 33.10
CA LYS A 468 -15.76 -23.44 32.98
C LYS A 468 -17.23 -23.10 32.77
N TYR A 469 -17.64 -23.19 31.53
CA TYR A 469 -19.01 -22.93 31.15
C TYR A 469 -19.91 -24.13 31.45
N THR A 470 -21.15 -23.81 31.94
CA THR A 470 -22.25 -24.77 32.05
C THR A 470 -23.49 -24.19 31.40
N VAL A 471 -24.39 -25.05 30.99
CA VAL A 471 -25.73 -24.67 30.48
C VAL A 471 -26.75 -24.97 31.53
N LYS A 472 -27.53 -23.94 31.90
CA LYS A 472 -28.64 -24.03 32.83
C LYS A 472 -29.94 -23.94 32.07
N GLU A 473 -30.91 -24.78 32.44
CA GLU A 473 -32.29 -24.73 32.01
C GLU A 473 -33.19 -24.19 33.13
N ASP A 474 -34.01 -23.22 32.81
CA ASP A 474 -35.13 -22.81 33.67
C ASP A 474 -36.29 -23.79 33.50
N GLU A 475 -37.21 -23.78 34.47
CA GLU A 475 -38.41 -24.66 34.50
C GLU A 475 -39.21 -24.52 33.18
N VAL A 476 -39.46 -25.64 32.54
CA VAL A 476 -40.32 -25.71 31.35
C VAL A 476 -41.68 -26.25 31.76
N THR A 477 -42.72 -25.43 31.62
CA THR A 477 -44.09 -25.75 32.07
C THR A 477 -44.57 -27.08 31.50
N GLY A 478 -45.02 -28.00 32.39
CA GLY A 478 -45.54 -29.31 32.02
C GLY A 478 -44.46 -30.39 31.81
N TYR A 479 -43.22 -30.08 32.20
CA TYR A 479 -42.08 -31.00 32.13
C TYR A 479 -41.27 -31.01 33.42
N ASP A 480 -40.84 -32.18 33.84
CA ASP A 480 -39.83 -32.41 34.88
C ASP A 480 -38.44 -32.61 34.22
N ALA A 481 -37.49 -31.77 34.58
CA ALA A 481 -36.11 -31.89 34.14
C ALA A 481 -35.31 -32.82 35.06
N ASP A 482 -34.52 -33.76 34.53
CA ASP A 482 -33.64 -34.62 35.31
C ASP A 482 -32.46 -33.85 35.93
N LYS A 483 -32.10 -32.71 35.35
CA LYS A 483 -31.04 -31.79 35.79
C LYS A 483 -31.36 -30.39 35.33
N SER A 484 -31.09 -29.40 36.17
CA SER A 484 -31.20 -27.98 35.79
C SER A 484 -29.92 -27.40 35.17
N THR A 485 -28.79 -28.09 35.27
CA THR A 485 -27.49 -27.57 34.80
C THR A 485 -26.61 -28.73 34.35
N VAL A 486 -25.90 -28.54 33.20
CA VAL A 486 -24.97 -29.51 32.64
C VAL A 486 -23.73 -28.85 32.10
N GLU A 487 -22.64 -29.58 32.08
CA GLU A 487 -21.37 -29.19 31.43
C GLU A 487 -21.40 -29.46 29.92
N ASN A 488 -20.37 -28.97 29.22
CA ASN A 488 -20.17 -29.24 27.80
C ASN A 488 -20.21 -30.77 27.50
N GLY A 489 -20.96 -31.15 26.50
CA GLY A 489 -21.23 -32.55 26.15
C GLY A 489 -22.31 -33.21 26.98
N GLY A 490 -22.88 -32.53 28.00
CA GLY A 490 -23.94 -33.05 28.84
C GLY A 490 -25.30 -33.13 28.16
N THR A 491 -26.24 -33.82 28.86
CA THR A 491 -27.63 -33.97 28.41
C THR A 491 -28.57 -33.57 29.50
N ILE A 492 -29.60 -32.79 29.19
CA ILE A 492 -30.77 -32.50 30.02
C ILE A 492 -31.96 -33.24 29.45
N THR A 493 -32.66 -34.04 30.27
CA THR A 493 -33.85 -34.77 29.85
C THR A 493 -35.07 -34.20 30.53
N ASN A 494 -36.02 -33.73 29.72
CA ASN A 494 -37.36 -33.35 30.25
C ASN A 494 -38.34 -34.48 30.00
N THR A 495 -39.04 -34.85 31.06
CA THR A 495 -40.12 -35.84 31.00
C THR A 495 -41.43 -35.11 31.21
N GLN A 496 -42.40 -35.35 30.35
CA GLN A 496 -43.70 -34.73 30.42
C GLN A 496 -44.40 -35.19 31.70
N GLU A 497 -44.98 -34.24 32.45
CA GLU A 497 -45.84 -34.52 33.58
C GLU A 497 -47.09 -35.24 33.09
N LYS A 498 -47.43 -36.35 33.73
CA LYS A 498 -48.70 -37.03 33.45
C LYS A 498 -49.81 -36.25 34.15
N GLU A 499 -50.77 -35.75 33.38
CA GLU A 499 -51.99 -35.24 33.98
C GLU A 499 -52.66 -36.41 34.72
N GLU A 500 -52.80 -36.27 36.02
CA GLU A 500 -53.66 -37.20 36.77
C GLU A 500 -55.07 -37.12 36.21
N PRO A 501 -55.75 -38.26 35.99
CA PRO A 501 -57.09 -38.24 35.47
C PRO A 501 -57.99 -37.50 36.50
N LYS A 502 -58.58 -36.39 36.10
CA LYS A 502 -59.64 -35.77 36.89
C LYS A 502 -60.69 -36.82 37.18
N ASP A 503 -60.90 -37.10 38.46
CA ASP A 503 -61.98 -37.93 38.89
C ASP A 503 -63.28 -37.48 38.23
N PRO A 504 -64.11 -38.40 37.68
CA PRO A 504 -65.37 -38.04 37.05
C PRO A 504 -66.25 -37.40 38.11
N ALA A 505 -66.72 -36.19 37.82
CA ALA A 505 -67.71 -35.49 38.70
C ALA A 505 -68.84 -36.46 39.08
N GLY A 506 -69.01 -36.70 40.40
CA GLY A 506 -70.06 -37.52 40.95
C GLY A 506 -71.41 -37.03 40.49
N PRO A 507 -72.40 -37.93 40.40
CA PRO A 507 -73.74 -37.63 39.88
C PRO A 507 -74.39 -36.53 40.71
N THR A 508 -74.94 -35.50 40.09
CA THR A 508 -75.76 -34.46 40.60
C THR A 508 -77.08 -35.08 41.15
N ASP A 509 -77.34 -34.89 42.47
CA ASP A 509 -78.58 -35.21 43.09
C ASP A 509 -79.69 -34.26 42.60
N PRO A 510 -80.97 -34.74 42.49
CA PRO A 510 -82.07 -33.96 41.93
C PRO A 510 -82.61 -32.92 42.89
N GLU A 511 -83.00 -31.81 42.33
CA GLU A 511 -83.66 -30.66 43.00
C GLU A 511 -84.87 -31.03 43.81
N ASP A 512 -84.94 -30.49 45.06
CA ASP A 512 -86.15 -30.37 45.89
C ASP A 512 -86.69 -28.94 45.70
N PRO A 513 -87.99 -28.78 45.31
CA PRO A 513 -88.61 -27.49 45.13
C PRO A 513 -89.36 -27.05 46.40
N SER A 514 -89.25 -25.81 46.77
CA SER A 514 -90.18 -25.01 47.53
C SER A 514 -89.58 -24.22 48.72
N ASN A 515 -89.50 -22.97 48.62
CA ASN A 515 -90.44 -22.02 49.19
C ASN A 515 -90.03 -20.56 48.98
N PRO A 516 -91.00 -19.66 48.80
CA PRO A 516 -90.72 -18.28 48.37
C PRO A 516 -90.79 -17.26 49.53
N GLY A 517 -90.33 -16.09 49.28
CA GLY A 517 -90.65 -14.87 50.00
C GLY A 517 -89.50 -14.35 50.88
N ASP A 518 -89.21 -13.15 50.98
CA ASP A 518 -89.79 -11.84 50.75
C ASP A 518 -88.67 -10.77 50.89
N PRO A 519 -88.94 -9.53 50.62
CA PRO A 519 -87.96 -8.55 50.18
C PRO A 519 -87.55 -7.58 51.28
N GLY A 520 -86.56 -6.79 51.02
CA GLY A 520 -86.36 -5.59 51.83
C GLY A 520 -84.92 -5.07 51.84
N ASP A 521 -84.86 -4.01 51.19
CA ASP A 521 -84.35 -2.68 51.51
C ASP A 521 -82.88 -2.37 51.46
N ASN A 522 -82.62 -1.55 50.50
CA ASN A 522 -81.99 -0.19 50.58
C ASN A 522 -80.70 -0.04 51.41
N VAL A 523 -79.70 0.50 50.89
CA VAL A 523 -79.44 1.93 50.71
C VAL A 523 -78.00 2.07 50.20
N ASP A 524 -77.85 2.77 49.11
CA ASP A 524 -76.74 3.61 48.72
C ASP A 524 -76.39 4.64 49.84
N PRO A 525 -75.40 5.45 49.86
CA PRO A 525 -74.28 5.71 48.94
C PRO A 525 -72.97 6.01 49.69
N THR A 526 -71.93 6.20 49.06
CA THR A 526 -71.13 7.44 48.96
C THR A 526 -69.78 7.20 48.36
N ASP A 527 -69.62 7.79 47.20
CA ASP A 527 -68.43 8.45 46.70
C ASP A 527 -67.93 9.52 47.71
N PRO A 528 -66.72 10.03 47.76
CA PRO A 528 -66.00 10.58 46.63
C PRO A 528 -64.47 10.62 46.73
N GLN A 529 -63.93 10.96 45.59
CA GLN A 529 -62.87 11.93 45.32
C GLN A 529 -61.47 11.45 45.03
N ASP A 530 -61.19 11.57 43.72
CA ASP A 530 -59.98 12.13 43.07
C ASP A 530 -59.55 13.45 43.76
N PRO A 531 -58.29 13.89 43.75
CA PRO A 531 -57.79 14.55 42.60
C PRO A 531 -56.23 14.55 42.36
N GLY A 532 -55.90 14.82 41.20
CA GLY A 532 -54.81 15.70 40.86
C GLY A 532 -53.71 15.12 39.93
N LYS A 533 -53.88 15.25 38.62
CA LYS A 533 -53.40 16.38 37.79
C LYS A 533 -51.93 16.72 38.04
N THR A 534 -51.08 16.74 37.12
CA THR A 534 -50.85 17.54 35.90
C THR A 534 -49.48 17.15 35.42
N THR A 535 -49.00 17.22 34.26
CA THR A 535 -49.19 18.00 33.02
C THR A 535 -48.18 17.53 31.99
N ASP A 536 -48.65 17.38 30.79
CA ASP A 536 -47.89 17.55 29.57
C ASP A 536 -47.49 19.03 29.43
N PRO A 537 -46.44 19.41 28.75
CA PRO A 537 -46.64 19.81 27.37
C PRO A 537 -45.48 19.73 26.37
N LYS A 538 -45.86 19.48 25.15
CA LYS A 538 -45.60 20.25 23.93
C LYS A 538 -44.27 20.15 23.17
N ASN A 539 -44.48 19.60 22.01
CA ASN A 539 -43.90 19.98 20.69
C ASN A 539 -44.05 21.50 20.37
N PRO A 540 -43.22 22.08 19.56
CA PRO A 540 -43.64 22.55 18.22
C PRO A 540 -42.62 22.23 17.12
N SER A 541 -43.05 21.70 15.96
CA SER A 541 -43.53 22.37 14.74
C SER A 541 -42.68 23.60 14.35
N ASP A 542 -42.26 23.80 13.18
CA ASP A 542 -42.75 23.93 11.83
C ASP A 542 -41.56 24.44 10.98
N ASN A 543 -41.42 24.34 9.76
CA ASN A 543 -42.22 24.69 8.62
C ASN A 543 -41.50 24.41 7.31
N THR A 544 -42.16 23.87 6.36
CA THR A 544 -42.42 24.26 4.97
C THR A 544 -41.21 24.63 4.10
N ASP A 545 -41.15 24.30 2.79
CA ASP A 545 -42.12 24.41 1.72
C ASP A 545 -41.70 23.60 0.49
N LYS A 546 -42.60 22.91 -0.12
CA LYS A 546 -43.14 22.92 -1.50
C LYS A 546 -42.18 23.32 -2.63
N THR A 547 -42.20 22.58 -3.72
CA THR A 547 -43.19 22.48 -4.80
C THR A 547 -42.75 21.40 -5.81
N THR A 548 -43.64 20.50 -6.14
CA THR A 548 -44.37 20.18 -7.38
C THR A 548 -43.53 20.19 -8.65
N THR A 549 -43.65 19.31 -9.55
CA THR A 549 -44.66 18.58 -10.33
C THR A 549 -43.90 17.62 -11.25
N ASP A 550 -44.30 16.65 -11.81
CA ASP A 550 -45.48 15.89 -12.17
C ASP A 550 -45.09 14.86 -13.27
N ASN A 551 -45.76 13.75 -13.32
CA ASN A 551 -46.02 12.86 -14.46
C ASN A 551 -44.84 12.12 -15.12
N GLY A 552 -44.85 10.88 -15.29
CA GLY A 552 -45.88 9.96 -15.67
C GLY A 552 -45.28 8.70 -16.25
N ASN A 553 -45.89 7.63 -15.88
CA ASN A 553 -46.21 6.46 -16.69
C ASN A 553 -45.14 5.52 -17.26
N ASP A 554 -45.16 4.33 -16.69
CA ASP A 554 -45.53 3.07 -17.33
C ASP A 554 -44.45 2.24 -18.05
N SER A 555 -44.58 0.97 -17.72
CA SER A 555 -44.24 -0.22 -18.53
C SER A 555 -43.05 -1.08 -18.11
N ASN A 556 -43.40 -2.09 -17.35
CA ASN A 556 -42.91 -3.47 -17.46
C ASN A 556 -42.10 -3.77 -18.72
N LYS A 557 -40.88 -4.28 -18.53
CA LYS A 557 -40.38 -5.37 -19.39
C LYS A 557 -39.34 -6.24 -18.68
N THR A 558 -39.78 -7.41 -18.35
CA THR A 558 -39.00 -8.64 -18.16
C THR A 558 -37.98 -8.80 -19.27
N THR A 559 -36.70 -8.89 -18.97
CA THR A 559 -35.70 -9.36 -19.94
C THR A 559 -35.03 -10.63 -19.44
N VAL A 560 -35.27 -11.65 -20.17
CA VAL A 560 -34.77 -13.02 -20.11
C VAL A 560 -33.27 -13.05 -20.28
N VAL A 561 -32.58 -13.68 -19.34
CA VAL A 561 -31.16 -14.04 -19.46
C VAL A 561 -31.00 -15.10 -20.53
N LYS A 562 -30.40 -14.76 -21.65
CA LYS A 562 -29.91 -15.73 -22.64
C LYS A 562 -28.45 -16.08 -22.32
N LYS A 563 -28.28 -17.31 -21.90
CA LYS A 563 -27.04 -18.05 -21.86
C LYS A 563 -26.47 -18.18 -23.27
N VAL A 564 -25.33 -17.57 -23.54
CA VAL A 564 -24.56 -17.81 -24.77
C VAL A 564 -23.43 -18.76 -24.44
N SER A 565 -23.51 -19.93 -25.02
CA SER A 565 -22.50 -20.97 -24.99
C SER A 565 -21.24 -20.55 -25.75
N SER A 566 -20.11 -20.87 -25.17
CA SER A 566 -18.76 -20.73 -25.69
C SER A 566 -18.58 -21.47 -27.03
N ILE A 567 -18.04 -20.77 -28.00
CA ILE A 567 -17.37 -21.39 -29.14
C ILE A 567 -15.86 -21.21 -28.90
N VAL A 568 -15.21 -22.32 -28.66
CA VAL A 568 -13.74 -22.41 -28.65
C VAL A 568 -13.27 -22.33 -30.10
N GLN A 569 -12.57 -21.27 -30.44
CA GLN A 569 -11.85 -21.19 -31.70
C GLN A 569 -10.34 -21.18 -31.36
N THR A 570 -9.75 -22.34 -31.52
CA THR A 570 -8.31 -22.54 -31.51
C THR A 570 -7.74 -21.97 -32.82
N GLY A 571 -7.08 -20.85 -32.72
CA GLY A 571 -6.31 -20.26 -33.80
C GLY A 571 -5.02 -19.67 -33.20
N ASP A 572 -3.93 -20.21 -33.65
CA ASP A 572 -2.57 -19.84 -33.28
C ASP A 572 -2.26 -18.37 -33.67
N ASN A 573 -2.50 -17.43 -32.73
CA ASN A 573 -2.17 -16.01 -32.87
C ASN A 573 -0.76 -15.65 -32.31
N GLY A 574 -0.03 -16.61 -31.77
CA GLY A 574 1.32 -16.39 -31.22
C GLY A 574 2.33 -15.95 -32.27
N THR A 575 2.23 -16.49 -33.48
CA THR A 575 3.13 -16.22 -34.60
C THR A 575 2.95 -14.83 -35.20
N VAL A 576 1.73 -14.30 -35.22
CA VAL A 576 1.45 -12.97 -35.79
C VAL A 576 1.97 -11.84 -34.88
N ILE A 577 1.91 -12.04 -33.56
CA ILE A 577 2.42 -11.05 -32.58
C ILE A 577 3.96 -11.02 -32.58
N LEU A 578 4.62 -12.17 -32.74
CA LEU A 578 6.07 -12.24 -32.87
C LEU A 578 6.59 -11.51 -34.12
N TYR A 579 5.90 -11.65 -35.25
CA TYR A 579 6.24 -10.92 -36.47
C TYR A 579 5.92 -9.42 -36.39
N GLY A 580 4.88 -9.02 -35.65
CA GLY A 580 4.53 -7.62 -35.45
C GLY A 580 5.57 -6.85 -34.63
N SER A 581 6.04 -7.43 -33.53
CA SER A 581 7.08 -6.80 -32.69
C SER A 581 8.45 -6.80 -33.36
N ALA A 582 8.80 -7.87 -34.07
CA ALA A 582 10.01 -7.91 -34.88
C ALA A 582 10.00 -6.88 -36.01
N LEU A 583 8.85 -6.60 -36.62
CA LEU A 583 8.70 -5.61 -37.69
C LEU A 583 8.80 -4.17 -37.15
N VAL A 584 8.32 -3.89 -35.96
CA VAL A 584 8.48 -2.58 -35.31
C VAL A 584 9.94 -2.35 -34.91
N CYS A 585 10.60 -3.34 -34.31
CA CYS A 585 12.02 -3.26 -33.99
C CYS A 585 12.88 -3.11 -35.26
N ALA A 586 12.57 -3.83 -36.34
CA ALA A 586 13.25 -3.69 -37.61
C ALA A 586 13.03 -2.31 -38.26
N ALA A 587 11.83 -1.73 -38.12
CA ALA A 587 11.55 -0.39 -38.63
C ALA A 587 12.30 0.69 -37.85
N VAL A 588 12.40 0.57 -36.53
CA VAL A 588 13.21 1.48 -35.69
C VAL A 588 14.69 1.36 -36.03
N LEU A 589 15.20 0.14 -36.22
CA LEU A 589 16.59 -0.11 -36.61
C LEU A 589 16.92 0.47 -38.00
N VAL A 590 15.99 0.37 -38.96
CA VAL A 590 16.14 0.94 -40.29
C VAL A 590 16.14 2.47 -40.26
N VAL A 591 15.32 3.09 -39.41
CA VAL A 591 15.29 4.54 -39.22
C VAL A 591 16.58 5.03 -38.57
N LEU A 592 17.08 4.31 -37.55
CA LEU A 592 18.34 4.62 -36.88
C LEU A 592 19.53 4.45 -37.86
N LEU A 593 19.58 3.38 -38.63
CA LEU A 593 20.61 3.17 -39.64
C LEU A 593 20.54 4.21 -40.77
N ALA A 594 19.34 4.66 -41.16
CA ALA A 594 19.15 5.73 -42.13
C ALA A 594 19.62 7.09 -41.59
N GLN A 595 19.41 7.37 -40.31
CA GLN A 595 19.91 8.58 -39.64
C GLN A 595 21.43 8.55 -39.51
N ILE A 596 22.01 7.43 -39.10
CA ILE A 596 23.47 7.25 -39.04
C ILE A 596 24.11 7.41 -40.42
N ARG A 597 23.48 6.86 -41.47
CA ARG A 597 23.96 7.01 -42.85
C ARG A 597 23.85 8.45 -43.36
N LYS A 598 22.78 9.18 -42.95
CA LYS A 598 22.60 10.60 -43.28
C LYS A 598 23.65 11.48 -42.59
N ARG A 599 23.99 11.18 -41.33
CA ARG A 599 25.07 11.86 -40.59
C ARG A 599 26.46 11.59 -41.20
N LYS A 600 26.78 10.33 -41.58
CA LYS A 600 28.05 10.02 -42.26
C LYS A 600 28.23 10.72 -43.62
N ASN A 601 27.16 10.94 -44.36
CA ASN A 601 27.23 11.62 -45.66
C ASN A 601 27.24 13.15 -45.55
N SER A 602 26.97 13.74 -44.38
CA SER A 602 27.10 15.18 -44.12
C SER A 602 28.50 15.59 -43.66
N HIS A 603 29.37 14.63 -43.34
CA HIS A 603 30.79 14.86 -42.99
C HIS A 603 31.77 14.64 -44.14
N VAL A 604 31.28 14.42 -45.36
CA VAL A 604 32.08 14.25 -46.59
C VAL A 604 31.72 15.33 -47.64
N ARG A 605 31.39 16.52 -47.19
CA ARG A 605 31.32 17.70 -48.09
C ARG A 605 31.95 18.90 -47.43
#